data_535bceaa40f898db92aa1578896b1496
#
_entry.id   535bceaa40f898db92aa1578896b1496
#
_cell.length_a   1.000
_cell.length_b   1.000
_cell.length_c   1.000
_cell.angle_alpha   90.00
_cell.angle_beta   90.00
_cell.angle_gamma   90.00
#
_symmetry.space_group_name_H-M   'P 1'
#
loop_
_entity.id
_entity.type
_entity.pdbx_description
1 polymer ?
#
loop_
_entity_poly.entity_id
_entity_poly.type
_entity_poly.pdbx_seq_one_letter_code
_entity_poly.pdbx_strand_id
1 'polypeptide(L)'
;MVLPLAVTLIIYNIYSMTALNRQAAQSAAGTGYIYEQFYEKSIKTVESYMISEMVGNDFRRLNYPLESLQAYLCGQNILEDFTKYLTSDVDGLVALEFYSESNDLVRIKHATGTRYVPTKQSGICRAVYEEMKQGELNSDWYVIPVGDDYFLIRILKYGSVYIGAVMDFDQFMKPSSEVEGRSSYLVHATQDGQVLNQKNLLEEKQIELKQNSKGYYITGKGMERYLVVYEQLPYGDLVQYYISPYGSFWNYMGALQWFLLFCSFVFILLIPILYFYMYRFFVAPLEGLKATMEEIAEGDLNAYAEENSDVEEFRLMATTFNHMIDQIQKLKIDAYEQERRIQNATIQYLQIQIRPHFFLNCLKNFYALAEQKEYRSIQELTLALSSYLRKVIAYEEDTISVRKEMESVESYLKLSQLGLSVPVNYSIAVDENWKNFRSCRCRC
;
A
#
# COMPACT_ATOMS: atom_id res chain seq x y z
N MET A 1 15.84 -3.23 3.69
CA MET A 1 15.54 -4.68 3.62
C MET A 1 14.20 -5.09 4.26
N VAL A 2 13.76 -4.51 5.35
CA VAL A 2 12.51 -4.94 6.04
C VAL A 2 11.25 -4.60 5.24
N LEU A 3 11.18 -3.44 4.57
CA LEU A 3 10.03 -2.99 3.80
C LEU A 3 9.65 -3.95 2.64
N PRO A 4 10.57 -4.42 1.79
CA PRO A 4 10.26 -5.40 0.73
C PRO A 4 9.73 -6.73 1.30
N LEU A 5 10.25 -7.17 2.46
CA LEU A 5 9.78 -8.38 3.11
C LEU A 5 8.34 -8.24 3.63
N ALA A 6 7.99 -7.12 4.25
CA ALA A 6 6.63 -6.85 4.70
C ALA A 6 5.65 -6.79 3.52
N VAL A 7 6.02 -6.13 2.42
CA VAL A 7 5.20 -6.06 1.20
C VAL A 7 5.00 -7.45 0.59
N THR A 8 6.04 -8.27 0.50
CA THR A 8 5.93 -9.65 -0.02
C THR A 8 5.03 -10.52 0.85
N LEU A 9 5.09 -10.38 2.19
CA LEU A 9 4.20 -11.09 3.11
C LEU A 9 2.73 -10.67 2.94
N ILE A 10 2.47 -9.38 2.77
CA ILE A 10 1.10 -8.89 2.51
C ILE A 10 0.57 -9.44 1.18
N ILE A 11 1.36 -9.37 0.11
CA ILE A 11 1.00 -9.91 -1.21
C ILE A 11 0.73 -11.41 -1.11
N TYR A 12 1.59 -12.15 -0.41
CA TYR A 12 1.40 -13.58 -0.19
C TYR A 12 0.10 -13.90 0.56
N ASN A 13 -0.24 -13.12 1.61
CA ASN A 13 -1.48 -13.31 2.34
C ASN A 13 -2.71 -13.05 1.47
N ILE A 14 -2.70 -12.01 0.63
CA ILE A 14 -3.77 -11.73 -0.33
C ILE A 14 -3.89 -12.87 -1.36
N TYR A 15 -2.77 -13.33 -1.90
CA TYR A 15 -2.74 -14.44 -2.84
C TYR A 15 -3.27 -15.74 -2.21
N SER A 16 -2.81 -16.07 -1.01
CA SER A 16 -3.26 -17.24 -0.26
C SER A 16 -4.77 -17.22 0.01
N MET A 17 -5.31 -16.04 0.36
CA MET A 17 -6.75 -15.86 0.54
C MET A 17 -7.54 -16.13 -0.75
N THR A 18 -7.08 -15.61 -1.88
CA THR A 18 -7.75 -15.83 -3.17
C THR A 18 -7.66 -17.29 -3.61
N ALA A 19 -6.52 -17.95 -3.35
CA ALA A 19 -6.32 -19.36 -3.64
C ALA A 19 -7.24 -20.26 -2.79
N LEU A 20 -7.40 -19.98 -1.50
CA LEU A 20 -8.34 -20.72 -0.62
C LEU A 20 -9.78 -20.59 -1.07
N ASN A 21 -10.22 -19.38 -1.44
CA ASN A 21 -11.57 -19.16 -1.95
C ASN A 21 -11.80 -19.96 -3.25
N ARG A 22 -10.82 -19.99 -4.13
CA ARG A 22 -10.88 -20.76 -5.37
C ARG A 22 -10.94 -22.27 -5.10
N GLN A 23 -10.15 -22.75 -4.15
CA GLN A 23 -10.14 -24.16 -3.76
C GLN A 23 -11.48 -24.57 -3.14
N ALA A 24 -12.06 -23.75 -2.26
CA ALA A 24 -13.38 -23.99 -1.68
C ALA A 24 -14.46 -24.05 -2.77
N ALA A 25 -14.42 -23.11 -3.73
CA ALA A 25 -15.35 -23.10 -4.86
C ALA A 25 -15.19 -24.36 -5.74
N GLN A 26 -13.97 -24.77 -6.02
CA GLN A 26 -13.71 -26.00 -6.80
C GLN A 26 -14.20 -27.26 -6.06
N SER A 27 -13.99 -27.33 -4.75
CA SER A 27 -14.51 -28.45 -3.94
C SER A 27 -16.04 -28.49 -3.95
N ALA A 28 -16.68 -27.34 -3.79
CA ALA A 28 -18.15 -27.23 -3.85
C ALA A 28 -18.69 -27.56 -5.25
N ALA A 29 -18.02 -27.12 -6.32
CA ALA A 29 -18.37 -27.48 -7.69
C ALA A 29 -18.23 -28.97 -7.94
N GLY A 30 -17.16 -29.60 -7.44
CA GLY A 30 -17.01 -31.06 -7.51
C GLY A 30 -18.14 -31.79 -6.81
N THR A 31 -18.60 -31.31 -5.67
CA THR A 31 -19.75 -31.86 -4.96
C THR A 31 -21.05 -31.64 -5.74
N GLY A 32 -21.26 -30.44 -6.29
CA GLY A 32 -22.41 -30.12 -7.14
C GLY A 32 -22.49 -31.05 -8.34
N TYR A 33 -21.36 -31.30 -9.02
CA TYR A 33 -21.26 -32.22 -10.15
C TYR A 33 -21.65 -33.67 -9.76
N ILE A 34 -21.32 -34.15 -8.57
CA ILE A 34 -21.74 -35.47 -8.08
C ILE A 34 -23.27 -35.54 -8.03
N TYR A 35 -23.94 -34.51 -7.51
CA TYR A 35 -25.40 -34.47 -7.45
C TYR A 35 -26.04 -34.39 -8.83
N GLU A 36 -25.44 -33.67 -9.77
CA GLU A 36 -25.85 -33.66 -11.17
C GLU A 36 -25.80 -35.05 -11.77
N GLN A 37 -24.72 -35.80 -11.54
CA GLN A 37 -24.58 -37.18 -12.03
C GLN A 37 -25.63 -38.12 -11.41
N PHE A 38 -25.96 -37.96 -10.15
CA PHE A 38 -27.07 -38.71 -9.53
C PHE A 38 -28.42 -38.37 -10.15
N TYR A 39 -28.67 -37.08 -10.38
CA TYR A 39 -29.88 -36.59 -11.04
C TYR A 39 -30.00 -37.18 -12.47
N GLU A 40 -28.95 -37.06 -13.28
CA GLU A 40 -28.90 -37.60 -14.63
C GLU A 40 -29.10 -39.12 -14.64
N LYS A 41 -28.49 -39.85 -13.72
CA LYS A 41 -28.63 -41.27 -13.59
C LYS A 41 -30.06 -41.68 -13.25
N SER A 42 -30.69 -41.01 -12.30
CA SER A 42 -32.08 -41.28 -11.91
C SER A 42 -33.02 -41.07 -13.09
N ILE A 43 -32.89 -39.96 -13.81
CA ILE A 43 -33.69 -39.64 -15.01
C ILE A 43 -33.53 -40.69 -16.08
N LYS A 44 -32.28 -41.05 -16.46
CA LYS A 44 -32.02 -42.07 -17.45
C LYS A 44 -32.56 -43.45 -17.06
N THR A 45 -32.49 -43.81 -15.79
CA THR A 45 -32.99 -45.05 -15.25
C THR A 45 -34.53 -45.13 -15.37
N VAL A 46 -35.21 -44.04 -15.02
CA VAL A 46 -36.67 -43.95 -15.14
C VAL A 46 -37.09 -43.99 -16.62
N GLU A 47 -36.47 -43.25 -17.48
CA GLU A 47 -36.78 -43.19 -18.90
C GLU A 47 -36.56 -44.59 -19.57
N SER A 48 -35.48 -45.24 -19.24
CA SER A 48 -35.18 -46.61 -19.73
C SER A 48 -36.25 -47.60 -19.28
N TYR A 49 -36.75 -47.51 -18.04
CA TYR A 49 -37.85 -48.30 -17.52
C TYR A 49 -39.16 -48.02 -18.30
N MET A 50 -39.52 -46.75 -18.48
CA MET A 50 -40.72 -46.35 -19.21
C MET A 50 -40.72 -46.93 -20.62
N ILE A 51 -39.59 -46.83 -21.33
CA ILE A 51 -39.42 -47.39 -22.70
C ILE A 51 -39.59 -48.91 -22.68
N SER A 52 -38.97 -49.58 -21.72
CA SER A 52 -39.07 -51.03 -21.57
C SER A 52 -40.51 -51.49 -21.32
N GLU A 53 -41.23 -50.76 -20.45
CA GLU A 53 -42.59 -51.08 -20.09
C GLU A 53 -43.58 -50.91 -21.26
N MET A 54 -43.40 -49.83 -22.06
CA MET A 54 -44.22 -49.56 -23.25
C MET A 54 -44.16 -50.66 -24.30
N VAL A 55 -43.07 -51.42 -24.37
CA VAL A 55 -42.92 -52.55 -25.30
C VAL A 55 -43.56 -53.81 -24.73
N GLY A 56 -43.97 -53.82 -23.47
CA GLY A 56 -44.61 -54.89 -22.77
C GLY A 56 -45.94 -55.32 -23.38
N ASN A 57 -46.33 -56.60 -23.16
CA ASN A 57 -47.54 -57.17 -23.79
C ASN A 57 -48.83 -56.42 -23.34
N ASP A 58 -48.93 -56.04 -22.04
CA ASP A 58 -50.13 -55.38 -21.53
C ASP A 58 -50.29 -53.98 -22.09
N PHE A 59 -49.22 -53.20 -22.27
CA PHE A 59 -49.24 -51.88 -22.98
C PHE A 59 -49.63 -52.05 -24.43
N ARG A 60 -49.11 -53.04 -25.13
CA ARG A 60 -49.48 -53.31 -26.54
C ARG A 60 -50.94 -53.65 -26.71
N ARG A 61 -51.51 -54.46 -25.80
CA ARG A 61 -52.92 -54.82 -25.79
C ARG A 61 -53.85 -53.63 -25.55
N LEU A 62 -53.48 -52.73 -24.64
CA LEU A 62 -54.21 -51.51 -24.32
C LEU A 62 -54.24 -50.48 -25.45
N ASN A 63 -53.42 -50.64 -26.50
CA ASN A 63 -53.51 -49.83 -27.74
C ASN A 63 -54.79 -50.08 -28.54
N TYR A 64 -55.51 -51.16 -28.28
CA TYR A 64 -56.72 -51.54 -28.98
C TYR A 64 -57.87 -51.57 -27.99
N PRO A 65 -59.11 -51.28 -28.47
CA PRO A 65 -60.29 -51.46 -27.60
C PRO A 65 -60.39 -52.89 -27.09
N LEU A 66 -60.56 -53.05 -25.77
CA LEU A 66 -60.68 -54.33 -25.07
C LEU A 66 -62.02 -54.39 -24.36
N GLU A 67 -62.48 -55.63 -24.02
CA GLU A 67 -63.57 -55.75 -23.08
C GLU A 67 -63.19 -55.18 -21.68
N SER A 68 -64.13 -54.61 -20.96
CA SER A 68 -63.84 -53.91 -19.68
C SER A 68 -63.06 -54.73 -18.68
N LEU A 69 -63.29 -56.05 -18.59
CA LEU A 69 -62.55 -56.95 -17.71
C LEU A 69 -61.12 -57.16 -18.15
N GLN A 70 -60.90 -57.28 -19.48
CA GLN A 70 -59.55 -57.46 -20.04
C GLN A 70 -58.73 -56.22 -19.90
N ALA A 71 -59.30 -55.03 -20.16
CA ALA A 71 -58.67 -53.74 -19.97
C ALA A 71 -58.29 -53.55 -18.48
N TYR A 72 -59.19 -53.91 -17.57
CA TYR A 72 -58.92 -53.85 -16.11
C TYR A 72 -57.74 -54.77 -15.71
N LEU A 73 -57.73 -56.02 -16.17
CA LEU A 73 -56.65 -56.96 -15.86
C LEU A 73 -55.31 -56.51 -16.39
N CYS A 74 -55.22 -56.04 -17.62
CA CYS A 74 -54.00 -55.47 -18.17
C CYS A 74 -53.54 -54.25 -17.31
N GLY A 75 -54.46 -53.39 -16.91
CA GLY A 75 -54.16 -52.29 -16.03
C GLY A 75 -53.62 -52.65 -14.65
N GLN A 76 -54.16 -53.79 -14.06
CA GLN A 76 -53.67 -54.27 -12.78
C GLN A 76 -52.25 -54.84 -12.91
N ASN A 77 -51.94 -55.59 -13.98
CA ASN A 77 -50.57 -56.09 -14.21
C ASN A 77 -49.58 -54.94 -14.30
N ILE A 78 -49.89 -53.88 -15.08
CA ILE A 78 -49.03 -52.71 -15.19
C ILE A 78 -48.84 -52.04 -13.84
N LEU A 79 -49.88 -51.88 -13.01
CA LEU A 79 -49.77 -51.35 -11.66
C LEU A 79 -48.90 -52.20 -10.73
N GLU A 80 -48.90 -53.52 -10.88
CA GLU A 80 -48.02 -54.43 -10.16
C GLU A 80 -46.56 -54.20 -10.55
N ASP A 81 -46.28 -54.06 -11.85
CA ASP A 81 -44.93 -53.77 -12.35
C ASP A 81 -44.44 -52.37 -11.95
N PHE A 82 -45.34 -51.35 -11.97
CA PHE A 82 -45.04 -50.04 -11.38
C PHE A 82 -44.73 -50.15 -9.89
N THR A 83 -45.48 -50.99 -9.15
CA THR A 83 -45.25 -51.19 -7.73
C THR A 83 -43.89 -51.80 -7.44
N LYS A 84 -43.49 -52.83 -8.22
CA LYS A 84 -42.18 -53.44 -8.11
C LYS A 84 -41.06 -52.44 -8.40
N TYR A 85 -41.24 -51.62 -9.46
CA TYR A 85 -40.25 -50.61 -9.86
C TYR A 85 -40.16 -49.47 -8.83
N LEU A 86 -41.29 -48.95 -8.33
CA LEU A 86 -41.30 -47.86 -7.33
C LEU A 86 -40.76 -48.33 -5.96
N THR A 87 -40.63 -49.63 -5.71
CA THR A 87 -39.93 -50.15 -4.50
C THR A 87 -38.43 -50.30 -4.70
N SER A 88 -37.90 -50.11 -5.92
CA SER A 88 -36.47 -50.25 -6.23
C SER A 88 -35.60 -48.99 -5.84
N ASP A 89 -36.12 -48.11 -5.08
CA ASP A 89 -35.43 -46.93 -4.49
C ASP A 89 -34.73 -46.06 -5.52
N VAL A 90 -35.49 -45.62 -6.51
CA VAL A 90 -35.01 -44.65 -7.50
C VAL A 90 -35.18 -43.25 -6.97
N ASP A 91 -34.09 -42.54 -6.74
CA ASP A 91 -34.09 -41.20 -6.19
C ASP A 91 -34.98 -40.24 -7.00
N GLY A 92 -35.83 -39.51 -6.30
CA GLY A 92 -36.71 -38.50 -6.88
C GLY A 92 -37.98 -39.03 -7.50
N LEU A 93 -38.11 -40.32 -7.87
CA LEU A 93 -39.31 -40.86 -8.48
C LEU A 93 -40.44 -41.02 -7.45
N VAL A 94 -41.55 -40.35 -7.72
CA VAL A 94 -42.69 -40.33 -6.77
C VAL A 94 -43.95 -40.94 -7.30
N ALA A 95 -44.13 -41.00 -8.64
CA ALA A 95 -45.29 -41.67 -9.23
C ALA A 95 -45.02 -42.13 -10.66
N LEU A 96 -45.71 -43.20 -11.06
CA LEU A 96 -45.85 -43.64 -12.43
C LEU A 96 -47.31 -43.69 -12.79
N GLU A 97 -47.70 -43.22 -13.94
CA GLU A 97 -49.09 -43.16 -14.44
C GLU A 97 -49.15 -43.68 -15.87
N PHE A 98 -50.23 -44.34 -16.21
CA PHE A 98 -50.54 -44.61 -17.60
C PHE A 98 -51.96 -44.21 -17.95
N TYR A 99 -52.16 -43.92 -19.22
CA TYR A 99 -53.48 -43.64 -19.81
C TYR A 99 -53.61 -44.35 -21.14
N SER A 100 -54.75 -45.07 -21.30
CA SER A 100 -55.15 -45.70 -22.59
C SER A 100 -56.32 -44.92 -23.15
N GLU A 101 -56.11 -44.21 -24.25
CA GLU A 101 -57.14 -43.45 -24.96
C GLU A 101 -58.22 -44.37 -25.52
N SER A 102 -57.79 -45.58 -26.10
CA SER A 102 -58.72 -46.56 -26.69
C SER A 102 -59.66 -47.18 -25.70
N ASN A 103 -59.30 -47.24 -24.40
CA ASN A 103 -60.07 -47.88 -23.31
C ASN A 103 -60.58 -46.90 -22.27
N ASP A 104 -60.30 -45.59 -22.41
CA ASP A 104 -60.56 -44.55 -21.42
C ASP A 104 -60.14 -44.98 -19.99
N LEU A 105 -58.94 -45.56 -19.89
CA LEU A 105 -58.44 -46.16 -18.67
C LEU A 105 -57.20 -45.37 -18.20
N VAL A 106 -57.29 -44.72 -17.05
CA VAL A 106 -56.17 -44.08 -16.37
C VAL A 106 -55.88 -44.76 -15.05
N ARG A 107 -54.60 -44.99 -14.74
CA ARG A 107 -54.14 -45.51 -13.46
C ARG A 107 -52.82 -44.91 -13.06
N ILE A 108 -52.66 -44.61 -11.80
CA ILE A 108 -51.42 -44.09 -11.17
C ILE A 108 -51.02 -44.96 -9.98
N LYS A 109 -49.72 -45.08 -9.82
CA LYS A 109 -49.09 -45.65 -8.64
C LYS A 109 -48.06 -44.71 -8.06
N HIS A 110 -48.22 -44.42 -6.76
CA HIS A 110 -47.24 -43.62 -6.03
C HIS A 110 -46.21 -44.49 -5.32
N ALA A 111 -45.01 -43.98 -5.18
CA ALA A 111 -43.92 -44.63 -4.44
C ALA A 111 -44.30 -44.77 -2.94
N THR A 112 -43.94 -45.93 -2.38
CA THR A 112 -44.14 -46.22 -0.95
C THR A 112 -43.17 -45.36 -0.14
N GLY A 113 -43.70 -44.52 0.78
CA GLY A 113 -42.86 -43.63 1.61
C GLY A 113 -42.94 -42.15 1.21
N THR A 114 -43.59 -41.82 0.11
CA THR A 114 -43.92 -40.42 -0.20
C THR A 114 -44.86 -39.89 0.86
N ARG A 115 -44.49 -38.84 1.59
CA ARG A 115 -45.29 -38.24 2.68
C ARG A 115 -46.38 -37.31 2.13
N TYR A 116 -46.92 -37.61 0.93
CA TYR A 116 -47.99 -36.78 0.36
C TYR A 116 -49.32 -37.08 0.95
N VAL A 117 -50.02 -36.02 1.30
CA VAL A 117 -51.44 -36.15 1.65
C VAL A 117 -52.27 -36.58 0.44
N PRO A 118 -53.37 -37.27 0.60
CA PRO A 118 -54.20 -37.79 -0.52
C PRO A 118 -54.62 -36.70 -1.52
N THR A 119 -54.86 -35.49 -1.05
CA THR A 119 -55.21 -34.34 -1.91
C THR A 119 -54.07 -33.98 -2.90
N LYS A 120 -52.79 -34.03 -2.45
CA LYS A 120 -51.61 -33.80 -3.30
C LYS A 120 -51.40 -34.94 -4.29
N GLN A 121 -51.59 -36.20 -3.87
CA GLN A 121 -51.53 -37.35 -4.77
C GLN A 121 -52.59 -37.24 -5.90
N SER A 122 -53.84 -36.87 -5.55
CA SER A 122 -54.88 -36.64 -6.54
C SER A 122 -54.60 -35.45 -7.45
N GLY A 123 -53.93 -34.40 -6.95
CA GLY A 123 -53.46 -33.24 -7.72
C GLY A 123 -52.44 -33.63 -8.77
N ILE A 124 -51.45 -34.46 -8.39
CA ILE A 124 -50.42 -34.98 -9.27
C ILE A 124 -51.03 -35.82 -10.43
N CYS A 125 -51.92 -36.77 -10.04
CA CYS A 125 -52.62 -37.60 -11.00
C CYS A 125 -53.38 -36.78 -12.02
N ARG A 126 -54.17 -35.80 -11.53
CA ARG A 126 -54.96 -34.96 -12.39
C ARG A 126 -54.11 -34.11 -13.34
N ALA A 127 -53.04 -33.53 -12.87
CA ALA A 127 -52.14 -32.69 -13.66
C ALA A 127 -51.47 -33.49 -14.78
N VAL A 128 -50.92 -34.69 -14.49
CA VAL A 128 -50.33 -35.56 -15.49
C VAL A 128 -51.31 -36.10 -16.49
N TYR A 129 -52.51 -36.47 -16.03
CA TYR A 129 -53.60 -36.89 -16.93
C TYR A 129 -54.03 -35.83 -17.89
N GLU A 130 -54.20 -34.57 -17.44
CA GLU A 130 -54.56 -33.45 -18.32
C GLU A 130 -53.49 -33.22 -19.40
N GLU A 131 -52.19 -33.30 -19.03
CA GLU A 131 -51.07 -33.22 -19.96
C GLU A 131 -51.14 -34.35 -21.00
N MET A 132 -51.40 -35.61 -20.59
CA MET A 132 -51.55 -36.75 -21.50
C MET A 132 -52.73 -36.54 -22.48
N LYS A 133 -53.82 -35.93 -22.00
CA LYS A 133 -55.03 -35.72 -22.79
C LYS A 133 -54.93 -34.58 -23.80
N GLN A 134 -54.15 -33.54 -23.49
CA GLN A 134 -53.92 -32.43 -24.41
C GLN A 134 -53.16 -32.84 -25.66
N GLY A 135 -52.37 -33.90 -25.61
CA GLY A 135 -51.72 -34.53 -26.77
C GLY A 135 -50.52 -33.82 -27.33
N GLU A 136 -50.20 -32.59 -26.84
CA GLU A 136 -48.96 -31.87 -27.15
C GLU A 136 -47.88 -32.29 -26.17
N LEU A 137 -47.21 -33.41 -26.46
CA LEU A 137 -46.17 -33.94 -25.60
C LEU A 137 -44.84 -33.22 -25.85
N ASN A 138 -44.24 -32.76 -24.79
CA ASN A 138 -42.86 -32.29 -24.85
C ASN A 138 -41.92 -33.45 -25.16
N SER A 139 -40.92 -33.24 -26.01
CA SER A 139 -39.95 -34.22 -26.39
C SER A 139 -38.93 -34.55 -25.30
N ASP A 140 -38.92 -33.76 -24.22
CA ASP A 140 -37.98 -33.90 -23.10
C ASP A 140 -38.72 -33.82 -21.77
N TRP A 141 -38.01 -33.98 -20.65
CA TRP A 141 -38.50 -33.74 -19.32
C TRP A 141 -38.87 -32.26 -19.15
N TYR A 142 -39.94 -31.96 -18.46
CA TYR A 142 -40.40 -30.57 -18.21
C TYR A 142 -41.09 -30.44 -16.85
N VAL A 143 -41.18 -29.24 -16.38
CA VAL A 143 -41.74 -28.92 -15.04
C VAL A 143 -43.21 -28.54 -15.15
N ILE A 144 -44.03 -29.15 -14.26
CA ILE A 144 -45.41 -28.75 -14.08
C ILE A 144 -45.69 -28.28 -12.67
N PRO A 145 -46.56 -27.27 -12.46
CA PRO A 145 -47.02 -26.87 -11.13
C PRO A 145 -48.17 -27.78 -10.67
N VAL A 146 -48.14 -28.20 -9.41
CA VAL A 146 -49.23 -28.90 -8.72
C VAL A 146 -49.47 -28.23 -7.38
N GLY A 147 -50.44 -27.33 -7.31
CA GLY A 147 -50.62 -26.47 -6.12
C GLY A 147 -49.47 -25.48 -5.99
N ASP A 148 -48.80 -25.48 -4.84
CA ASP A 148 -47.65 -24.63 -4.56
C ASP A 148 -46.29 -25.31 -4.89
N ASP A 149 -46.34 -26.58 -5.29
CA ASP A 149 -45.15 -27.38 -5.57
C ASP A 149 -44.93 -27.58 -7.07
N TYR A 150 -43.68 -27.90 -7.43
CA TYR A 150 -43.28 -28.19 -8.81
C TYR A 150 -42.76 -29.61 -8.93
N PHE A 151 -43.15 -30.24 -10.00
CA PHE A 151 -42.73 -31.63 -10.32
C PHE A 151 -42.10 -31.68 -11.69
N LEU A 152 -41.06 -32.51 -11.83
CA LEU A 152 -40.46 -32.82 -13.12
C LEU A 152 -41.19 -34.04 -13.69
N ILE A 153 -41.72 -33.91 -14.89
CA ILE A 153 -42.47 -34.99 -15.55
C ILE A 153 -41.88 -35.36 -16.90
N ARG A 154 -42.09 -36.59 -17.24
CA ARG A 154 -41.85 -37.15 -18.59
C ARG A 154 -43.04 -37.96 -19.02
N ILE A 155 -43.59 -37.66 -20.21
CA ILE A 155 -44.66 -38.45 -20.82
C ILE A 155 -44.17 -39.03 -22.13
N LEU A 156 -44.33 -40.34 -22.28
CA LEU A 156 -44.05 -41.05 -23.52
C LEU A 156 -45.36 -41.58 -24.09
N LYS A 157 -45.52 -41.57 -25.41
CA LYS A 157 -46.71 -42.08 -26.15
C LYS A 157 -46.31 -43.20 -27.05
N TYR A 158 -47.09 -44.26 -27.02
CA TYR A 158 -46.99 -45.35 -27.97
C TYR A 158 -48.37 -45.73 -28.45
N GLY A 159 -48.72 -45.37 -29.69
CA GLY A 159 -50.05 -45.54 -30.23
C GLY A 159 -51.10 -44.70 -29.48
N SER A 160 -52.09 -45.36 -28.86
CA SER A 160 -53.13 -44.75 -28.02
C SER A 160 -52.86 -44.88 -26.52
N VAL A 161 -51.66 -45.30 -26.14
CA VAL A 161 -51.30 -45.42 -24.72
C VAL A 161 -50.17 -44.49 -24.36
N TYR A 162 -50.30 -43.89 -23.21
CA TYR A 162 -49.33 -42.97 -22.60
C TYR A 162 -48.79 -43.55 -21.31
N ILE A 163 -47.52 -43.31 -21.06
CA ILE A 163 -46.89 -43.56 -19.77
C ILE A 163 -46.24 -42.26 -19.28
N GLY A 164 -46.48 -41.91 -18.01
CA GLY A 164 -45.91 -40.73 -17.36
C GLY A 164 -45.13 -41.13 -16.13
N ALA A 165 -43.97 -40.47 -15.95
CA ALA A 165 -43.22 -40.51 -14.71
C ALA A 165 -43.20 -39.12 -14.06
N VAL A 166 -43.28 -39.09 -12.75
CA VAL A 166 -43.28 -37.89 -11.97
C VAL A 166 -42.14 -37.94 -10.96
N MET A 167 -41.29 -36.95 -10.98
CA MET A 167 -40.16 -36.81 -10.06
C MET A 167 -40.31 -35.56 -9.21
N ASP A 168 -39.98 -35.68 -7.94
CA ASP A 168 -40.02 -34.57 -6.97
C ASP A 168 -38.60 -34.11 -6.62
N PHE A 169 -38.33 -32.84 -6.79
CA PHE A 169 -37.03 -32.23 -6.46
C PHE A 169 -36.62 -32.39 -5.00
N ASP A 170 -37.57 -32.48 -4.07
CA ASP A 170 -37.31 -32.67 -2.63
C ASP A 170 -37.02 -34.11 -2.23
N GLN A 171 -37.28 -35.09 -3.15
CA GLN A 171 -36.99 -36.51 -2.93
C GLN A 171 -35.65 -36.94 -3.55
N PHE A 172 -34.97 -36.07 -4.32
CA PHE A 172 -33.61 -36.34 -4.74
C PHE A 172 -32.67 -36.37 -3.52
N MET A 173 -31.54 -37.05 -3.69
CA MET A 173 -30.50 -37.17 -2.67
C MET A 173 -30.15 -35.85 -2.05
N LYS A 174 -30.30 -35.73 -0.72
CA LYS A 174 -29.99 -34.50 0.01
C LYS A 174 -28.50 -34.46 0.36
N PRO A 175 -27.87 -33.27 0.23
CA PRO A 175 -26.50 -33.12 0.68
C PRO A 175 -26.35 -33.44 2.17
N SER A 176 -25.47 -34.39 2.47
CA SER A 176 -25.14 -34.77 3.86
C SER A 176 -23.95 -33.98 4.43
N SER A 177 -23.37 -33.06 3.63
CA SER A 177 -22.22 -32.28 4.05
C SER A 177 -22.62 -31.18 5.02
N GLU A 178 -22.04 -31.21 6.22
CA GLU A 178 -22.15 -30.16 7.22
C GLU A 178 -20.82 -29.44 7.36
N VAL A 179 -20.87 -28.13 7.40
CA VAL A 179 -19.72 -27.29 7.70
C VAL A 179 -20.06 -26.42 8.91
N GLU A 180 -19.34 -26.55 9.98
CA GLU A 180 -19.56 -25.81 11.25
C GLU A 180 -20.97 -26.05 11.81
N GLY A 181 -21.51 -27.27 11.73
CA GLY A 181 -22.85 -27.57 12.19
C GLY A 181 -23.99 -27.00 11.33
N ARG A 182 -23.66 -26.52 10.12
CA ARG A 182 -24.60 -26.01 9.13
C ARG A 182 -24.66 -26.94 7.93
N SER A 183 -25.87 -27.29 7.51
CA SER A 183 -26.09 -28.20 6.37
C SER A 183 -25.91 -27.49 5.04
N SER A 184 -25.51 -28.26 4.04
CA SER A 184 -25.56 -27.85 2.64
C SER A 184 -26.93 -28.11 2.04
N TYR A 185 -27.30 -27.38 1.03
CA TYR A 185 -28.61 -27.46 0.38
C TYR A 185 -28.47 -27.61 -1.12
N LEU A 186 -29.42 -28.31 -1.72
CA LEU A 186 -29.58 -28.44 -3.15
C LEU A 186 -30.88 -27.77 -3.58
N VAL A 187 -30.77 -26.78 -4.42
CA VAL A 187 -31.92 -25.98 -4.89
C VAL A 187 -31.96 -26.06 -6.41
N HIS A 188 -33.17 -26.27 -6.94
CA HIS A 188 -33.43 -26.28 -8.37
C HIS A 188 -34.25 -25.05 -8.75
N ALA A 189 -33.93 -24.47 -9.87
CA ALA A 189 -34.67 -23.34 -10.44
C ALA A 189 -34.75 -23.47 -11.96
N THR A 190 -35.69 -22.82 -12.58
CA THR A 190 -35.74 -22.62 -14.03
C THR A 190 -34.64 -21.66 -14.48
N GLN A 191 -34.34 -21.63 -15.78
CA GLN A 191 -33.40 -20.63 -16.34
C GLN A 191 -33.84 -19.19 -16.09
N ASP A 192 -35.16 -18.95 -16.03
CA ASP A 192 -35.75 -17.64 -15.74
C ASP A 192 -35.64 -17.24 -14.24
N GLY A 193 -35.08 -18.13 -13.40
CA GLY A 193 -34.86 -17.87 -11.98
C GLY A 193 -36.04 -18.24 -11.06
N GLN A 194 -37.07 -18.94 -11.56
CA GLN A 194 -38.16 -19.43 -10.71
C GLN A 194 -37.66 -20.61 -9.86
N VAL A 195 -37.72 -20.46 -8.57
CA VAL A 195 -37.31 -21.47 -7.60
C VAL A 195 -38.35 -22.59 -7.52
N LEU A 196 -37.92 -23.83 -7.67
CA LEU A 196 -38.79 -25.02 -7.73
C LEU A 196 -38.88 -25.75 -6.38
N ASN A 197 -37.82 -25.71 -5.56
CA ASN A 197 -37.82 -26.34 -4.24
C ASN A 197 -37.07 -25.46 -3.23
N GLN A 198 -37.23 -25.73 -1.94
CA GLN A 198 -36.53 -25.07 -0.83
C GLN A 198 -36.74 -23.53 -0.78
N LYS A 199 -37.85 -22.99 -1.32
CA LYS A 199 -38.13 -21.57 -1.38
C LYS A 199 -38.09 -20.89 0.00
N ASN A 200 -38.73 -21.50 0.99
CA ASN A 200 -38.78 -21.00 2.37
C ASN A 200 -37.38 -20.87 2.98
N LEU A 201 -36.49 -21.80 2.68
CA LEU A 201 -35.10 -21.77 3.14
C LEU A 201 -34.32 -20.61 2.52
N LEU A 202 -34.49 -20.35 1.24
CA LEU A 202 -33.85 -19.20 0.58
C LEU A 202 -34.29 -17.88 1.17
N GLU A 203 -35.60 -17.74 1.47
CA GLU A 203 -36.16 -16.56 2.11
C GLU A 203 -35.64 -16.40 3.54
N GLU A 204 -35.64 -17.46 4.35
CA GLU A 204 -35.13 -17.46 5.72
C GLU A 204 -33.66 -17.08 5.79
N LYS A 205 -32.82 -17.62 4.90
CA LYS A 205 -31.38 -17.38 4.85
C LYS A 205 -30.99 -16.16 4.02
N GLN A 206 -31.95 -15.46 3.43
CA GLN A 206 -31.74 -14.29 2.56
C GLN A 206 -30.74 -14.58 1.42
N ILE A 207 -30.85 -15.77 0.82
CA ILE A 207 -30.01 -16.20 -0.30
C ILE A 207 -30.70 -15.85 -1.62
N GLU A 208 -30.10 -14.95 -2.39
CA GLU A 208 -30.53 -14.64 -3.75
C GLU A 208 -29.79 -15.52 -4.75
N LEU A 209 -30.55 -16.19 -5.62
CA LEU A 209 -29.99 -16.98 -6.72
C LEU A 209 -29.59 -16.03 -7.86
N LYS A 210 -28.30 -16.11 -8.28
CA LYS A 210 -27.72 -15.30 -9.34
C LYS A 210 -26.84 -16.18 -10.21
N GLN A 211 -26.76 -15.82 -11.50
CA GLN A 211 -25.83 -16.45 -12.43
C GLN A 211 -24.76 -15.44 -12.82
N ASN A 212 -23.49 -15.87 -12.81
CA ASN A 212 -22.36 -15.05 -13.21
C ASN A 212 -21.38 -15.86 -14.08
N SER A 213 -20.45 -15.18 -14.73
CA SER A 213 -19.47 -15.83 -15.60
C SER A 213 -18.46 -16.75 -14.88
N LYS A 214 -18.42 -16.71 -13.54
CA LYS A 214 -17.47 -17.53 -12.73
C LYS A 214 -18.03 -18.89 -12.34
N GLY A 215 -19.35 -19.12 -12.49
CA GLY A 215 -20.02 -20.34 -12.05
C GLY A 215 -20.23 -20.47 -10.54
N TYR A 216 -19.78 -19.48 -9.75
CA TYR A 216 -19.99 -19.45 -8.30
C TYR A 216 -19.99 -18.03 -7.75
N TYR A 217 -20.58 -17.85 -6.57
CA TYR A 217 -20.54 -16.59 -5.80
C TYR A 217 -20.74 -16.87 -4.31
N ILE A 218 -20.38 -15.87 -3.50
CA ILE A 218 -20.59 -15.91 -2.04
C ILE A 218 -21.71 -14.92 -1.72
N THR A 219 -22.69 -15.37 -0.93
CA THR A 219 -23.83 -14.57 -0.49
C THR A 219 -24.02 -14.66 1.02
N GLY A 220 -24.92 -13.85 1.58
CA GLY A 220 -25.18 -13.80 3.01
C GLY A 220 -24.42 -12.69 3.73
N LYS A 221 -24.74 -12.46 5.02
CA LYS A 221 -24.19 -11.36 5.84
C LYS A 221 -23.54 -11.91 7.10
N GLY A 222 -22.46 -11.26 7.53
CA GLY A 222 -21.77 -11.56 8.79
C GLY A 222 -21.18 -12.97 8.85
N MET A 223 -21.58 -13.76 9.85
CA MET A 223 -21.16 -15.16 10.01
C MET A 223 -21.99 -16.15 9.18
N GLU A 224 -23.16 -15.75 8.69
CA GLU A 224 -24.00 -16.59 7.85
C GLU A 224 -23.74 -16.33 6.38
N ARG A 225 -22.60 -16.80 5.91
CA ARG A 225 -22.22 -16.77 4.51
C ARG A 225 -22.38 -18.13 3.88
N TYR A 226 -22.76 -18.13 2.60
CA TYR A 226 -22.94 -19.32 1.81
C TYR A 226 -22.15 -19.16 0.50
N LEU A 227 -21.47 -20.22 0.12
CA LEU A 227 -20.90 -20.40 -1.21
C LEU A 227 -21.94 -21.08 -2.07
N VAL A 228 -22.33 -20.43 -3.13
CA VAL A 228 -23.30 -20.94 -4.10
C VAL A 228 -22.56 -21.28 -5.39
N VAL A 229 -22.66 -22.53 -5.77
CA VAL A 229 -22.18 -23.04 -7.07
C VAL A 229 -23.40 -23.46 -7.85
N TYR A 230 -23.44 -23.19 -9.12
CA TYR A 230 -24.58 -23.57 -9.97
C TYR A 230 -24.12 -24.19 -11.27
N GLU A 231 -24.94 -25.08 -11.79
CA GLU A 231 -24.71 -25.79 -13.04
C GLU A 231 -26.03 -25.98 -13.77
N GLN A 232 -25.97 -25.92 -15.10
CA GLN A 232 -27.16 -26.16 -15.92
C GLN A 232 -27.36 -27.63 -16.08
N LEU A 233 -28.55 -28.12 -15.77
CA LEU A 233 -28.90 -29.53 -15.91
C LEU A 233 -29.19 -29.87 -17.39
N PRO A 234 -28.89 -31.08 -17.82
CA PRO A 234 -29.08 -31.47 -19.20
C PRO A 234 -30.56 -31.70 -19.58
N TYR A 235 -31.46 -31.69 -18.61
CA TYR A 235 -32.90 -31.95 -18.81
C TYR A 235 -33.75 -30.87 -18.18
N GLY A 236 -34.86 -30.52 -18.83
CA GLY A 236 -35.93 -29.67 -18.26
C GLY A 236 -35.60 -28.19 -18.18
N ASP A 237 -34.60 -27.69 -18.90
CA ASP A 237 -34.15 -26.27 -18.85
C ASP A 237 -33.95 -25.77 -17.40
N LEU A 238 -33.32 -26.60 -16.61
CA LEU A 238 -33.14 -26.37 -15.18
C LEU A 238 -31.72 -25.98 -14.81
N VAL A 239 -31.60 -25.24 -13.72
CA VAL A 239 -30.34 -24.88 -13.10
C VAL A 239 -30.33 -25.46 -11.67
N GLN A 240 -29.29 -26.23 -11.37
CA GLN A 240 -29.05 -26.77 -10.04
C GLN A 240 -28.11 -25.84 -9.29
N TYR A 241 -28.49 -25.43 -8.09
CA TYR A 241 -27.68 -24.64 -7.17
C TYR A 241 -27.27 -25.49 -5.97
N TYR A 242 -25.98 -25.72 -5.83
CA TYR A 242 -25.41 -26.31 -4.62
C TYR A 242 -24.99 -25.17 -3.67
N ILE A 243 -25.65 -25.09 -2.52
CA ILE A 243 -25.48 -24.06 -1.51
C ILE A 243 -24.77 -24.70 -0.32
N SER A 244 -23.51 -24.32 -0.13
CA SER A 244 -22.70 -24.80 0.99
C SER A 244 -22.42 -23.67 1.97
N PRO A 245 -22.49 -23.93 3.31
CA PRO A 245 -22.07 -22.94 4.28
C PRO A 245 -20.64 -22.50 4.00
N TYR A 246 -20.45 -21.22 3.83
CA TYR A 246 -19.12 -20.67 3.70
C TYR A 246 -18.61 -20.37 5.11
N GLY A 247 -17.73 -21.22 5.63
CA GLY A 247 -17.16 -21.08 6.96
C GLY A 247 -16.40 -19.76 7.11
N SER A 248 -16.22 -19.32 8.36
CA SER A 248 -15.39 -18.15 8.63
C SER A 248 -14.02 -18.36 7.99
N PHE A 249 -13.53 -17.36 7.24
CA PHE A 249 -12.18 -17.36 6.65
C PHE A 249 -11.11 -17.85 7.65
N TRP A 250 -11.30 -17.51 8.91
CA TRP A 250 -10.42 -17.88 10.01
C TRP A 250 -10.30 -19.39 10.26
N ASN A 251 -11.35 -20.16 9.97
CA ASN A 251 -11.38 -21.62 10.20
C ASN A 251 -10.69 -22.41 9.08
N TYR A 252 -10.57 -21.82 7.88
CA TYR A 252 -9.84 -22.44 6.77
C TYR A 252 -8.36 -22.13 6.79
N MET A 253 -7.92 -21.19 7.65
CA MET A 253 -6.52 -20.85 7.77
C MET A 253 -5.75 -21.92 8.55
N GLY A 254 -4.78 -22.52 7.90
CA GLY A 254 -3.83 -23.40 8.56
C GLY A 254 -2.90 -22.65 9.53
N ALA A 255 -2.28 -23.38 10.42
CA ALA A 255 -1.33 -22.82 11.38
C ALA A 255 -0.21 -21.97 10.71
N LEU A 256 0.23 -22.37 9.52
CA LEU A 256 1.22 -21.62 8.74
C LEU A 256 0.71 -20.23 8.33
N GLN A 257 -0.55 -20.12 7.89
CA GLN A 257 -1.13 -18.83 7.49
C GLN A 257 -1.32 -17.90 8.68
N TRP A 258 -1.75 -18.41 9.82
CA TRP A 258 -1.81 -17.66 11.08
C TRP A 258 -0.43 -17.14 11.49
N PHE A 259 0.60 -17.98 11.37
CA PHE A 259 1.98 -17.58 11.65
C PHE A 259 2.45 -16.47 10.71
N LEU A 260 2.17 -16.55 9.41
CA LEU A 260 2.54 -15.53 8.43
C LEU A 260 1.78 -14.20 8.66
N LEU A 261 0.50 -14.24 9.03
CA LEU A 261 -0.26 -13.07 9.43
C LEU A 261 0.33 -12.40 10.68
N PHE A 262 0.66 -13.19 11.68
CA PHE A 262 1.33 -12.70 12.89
C PHE A 262 2.68 -12.04 12.56
N CYS A 263 3.50 -12.68 11.74
CA CYS A 263 4.76 -12.10 11.27
C CYS A 263 4.54 -10.78 10.52
N SER A 264 3.55 -10.72 9.62
CA SER A 264 3.21 -9.47 8.90
C SER A 264 2.83 -8.35 9.87
N PHE A 265 2.03 -8.64 10.87
CA PHE A 265 1.63 -7.69 11.90
C PHE A 265 2.83 -7.19 12.73
N VAL A 266 3.70 -8.11 13.13
CA VAL A 266 4.95 -7.77 13.86
C VAL A 266 5.84 -6.87 13.00
N PHE A 267 6.00 -7.16 11.70
CA PHE A 267 6.80 -6.30 10.81
C PHE A 267 6.20 -4.91 10.62
N ILE A 268 4.87 -4.79 10.52
CA ILE A 268 4.18 -3.48 10.42
C ILE A 268 4.47 -2.63 11.67
N LEU A 269 4.52 -3.24 12.85
CA LEU A 269 4.85 -2.54 14.10
C LEU A 269 6.36 -2.22 14.22
N LEU A 270 7.21 -3.14 13.78
CA LEU A 270 8.67 -2.96 13.88
C LEU A 270 9.22 -1.89 12.94
N ILE A 271 8.64 -1.73 11.73
CA ILE A 271 9.13 -0.76 10.74
C ILE A 271 9.17 0.68 11.30
N PRO A 272 8.09 1.24 11.85
CA PRO A 272 8.12 2.60 12.40
C PRO A 272 9.05 2.73 13.61
N ILE A 273 9.17 1.68 14.43
CA ILE A 273 10.07 1.65 15.58
C ILE A 273 11.52 1.72 15.09
N LEU A 274 11.90 0.85 14.14
CA LEU A 274 13.24 0.84 13.56
C LEU A 274 13.55 2.16 12.82
N TYR A 275 12.56 2.73 12.12
CA TYR A 275 12.72 4.02 11.47
C TYR A 275 12.97 5.12 12.50
N PHE A 276 12.23 5.15 13.60
CA PHE A 276 12.42 6.11 14.67
C PHE A 276 13.81 6.01 15.31
N TYR A 277 14.28 4.77 15.58
CA TYR A 277 15.63 4.53 16.09
C TYR A 277 16.71 4.95 15.08
N MET A 278 16.56 4.55 13.80
CA MET A 278 17.47 4.97 12.73
C MET A 278 17.57 6.49 12.61
N TYR A 279 16.41 7.16 12.61
CA TYR A 279 16.39 8.62 12.53
C TYR A 279 17.10 9.26 13.72
N ARG A 280 16.71 8.86 14.94
CA ARG A 280 17.26 9.45 16.18
C ARG A 280 18.76 9.21 16.35
N PHE A 281 19.21 7.98 16.09
CA PHE A 281 20.59 7.60 16.39
C PHE A 281 21.57 7.83 15.23
N PHE A 282 21.10 7.88 13.98
CA PHE A 282 21.97 8.05 12.82
C PHE A 282 21.69 9.32 12.03
N VAL A 283 20.43 9.58 11.68
CA VAL A 283 20.11 10.69 10.78
C VAL A 283 20.22 12.03 11.49
N ALA A 284 19.62 12.19 12.66
CA ALA A 284 19.60 13.46 13.37
C ALA A 284 21.01 13.98 13.74
N PRO A 285 21.97 13.14 14.25
CA PRO A 285 23.34 13.61 14.49
C PRO A 285 24.08 14.04 13.22
N LEU A 286 23.85 13.33 12.08
CA LEU A 286 24.44 13.69 10.80
C LEU A 286 23.88 15.01 10.26
N GLU A 287 22.55 15.23 10.36
CA GLU A 287 21.92 16.49 9.98
C GLU A 287 22.44 17.66 10.84
N GLY A 288 22.61 17.45 12.14
CA GLY A 288 23.22 18.44 13.04
C GLY A 288 24.65 18.79 12.64
N LEU A 289 25.48 17.80 12.39
CA LEU A 289 26.87 18.02 11.95
C LEU A 289 26.92 18.72 10.59
N LYS A 290 26.04 18.33 9.64
CA LYS A 290 25.93 18.99 8.34
C LYS A 290 25.56 20.46 8.47
N ALA A 291 24.54 20.78 9.29
CA ALA A 291 24.11 22.16 9.53
C ALA A 291 25.23 23.02 10.07
N THR A 292 25.98 22.53 11.07
CA THR A 292 27.15 23.24 11.61
C THR A 292 28.24 23.45 10.56
N MET A 293 28.48 22.46 9.69
CA MET A 293 29.43 22.59 8.56
C MET A 293 28.99 23.67 7.57
N GLU A 294 27.70 23.79 7.28
CA GLU A 294 27.14 24.82 6.42
C GLU A 294 27.32 26.22 7.03
N GLU A 295 27.02 26.40 8.33
CA GLU A 295 27.24 27.67 9.06
C GLU A 295 28.70 28.10 9.02
N ILE A 296 29.62 27.16 9.23
CA ILE A 296 31.08 27.44 9.15
C ILE A 296 31.49 27.81 7.73
N ALA A 297 30.94 27.15 6.71
CA ALA A 297 31.21 27.47 5.32
C ALA A 297 30.72 28.86 4.92
N GLU A 298 29.64 29.35 5.55
CA GLU A 298 29.12 30.73 5.41
C GLU A 298 29.97 31.75 6.17
N GLY A 299 30.92 31.33 6.98
CA GLY A 299 31.91 32.17 7.63
C GLY A 299 31.78 32.29 9.15
N ASP A 300 30.77 31.70 9.76
CA ASP A 300 30.63 31.68 11.23
C ASP A 300 31.50 30.57 11.84
N LEU A 301 32.73 30.92 12.14
CA LEU A 301 33.65 30.01 12.81
C LEU A 301 33.36 29.79 14.30
N ASN A 302 32.30 30.42 14.87
CA ASN A 302 31.93 30.20 16.25
C ASN A 302 30.86 29.11 16.42
N ALA A 303 30.35 28.57 15.31
CA ALA A 303 29.46 27.42 15.34
C ALA A 303 30.19 26.14 15.75
N TYR A 304 29.63 25.39 16.71
CA TYR A 304 30.16 24.12 17.19
C TYR A 304 29.12 23.02 17.03
N ALA A 305 29.58 21.85 16.62
CA ALA A 305 28.75 20.66 16.58
C ALA A 305 28.40 20.17 17.99
N GLU A 306 27.14 19.74 18.18
CA GLU A 306 26.72 19.18 19.47
C GLU A 306 27.43 17.86 19.76
N GLU A 307 28.07 17.76 20.93
CA GLU A 307 28.79 16.56 21.39
C GLU A 307 27.90 15.60 22.20
N ASN A 308 26.57 15.83 22.19
CA ASN A 308 25.61 15.12 23.01
C ASN A 308 24.96 13.93 22.26
N SER A 309 25.71 13.21 21.43
CA SER A 309 25.23 12.02 20.76
C SER A 309 25.32 10.77 21.66
N ASP A 310 24.23 9.96 21.65
CA ASP A 310 24.20 8.68 22.35
C ASP A 310 25.14 7.63 21.69
N VAL A 311 25.54 7.86 20.41
CA VAL A 311 26.44 7.00 19.66
C VAL A 311 27.85 7.57 19.76
N GLU A 312 28.79 6.76 20.26
CA GLU A 312 30.15 7.16 20.53
C GLU A 312 30.91 7.66 19.30
N GLU A 313 30.67 7.04 18.15
CA GLU A 313 31.29 7.43 16.88
C GLU A 313 30.90 8.84 16.44
N PHE A 314 29.64 9.23 16.59
CA PHE A 314 29.19 10.58 16.27
C PHE A 314 29.67 11.62 17.27
N ARG A 315 29.74 11.26 18.55
CA ARG A 315 30.33 12.13 19.57
C ARG A 315 31.81 12.37 19.27
N LEU A 316 32.58 11.33 18.93
CA LEU A 316 33.97 11.46 18.53
C LEU A 316 34.16 12.32 17.27
N MET A 317 33.25 12.15 16.28
CA MET A 317 33.26 13.01 15.08
C MET A 317 33.02 14.47 15.44
N ALA A 318 32.01 14.77 16.25
CA ALA A 318 31.69 16.14 16.68
C ALA A 318 32.87 16.76 17.45
N THR A 319 33.44 16.05 18.43
CA THR A 319 34.61 16.51 19.19
C THR A 319 35.83 16.77 18.29
N THR A 320 36.12 15.85 17.39
CA THR A 320 37.24 16.01 16.43
C THR A 320 37.00 17.19 15.49
N PHE A 321 35.75 17.35 15.03
CA PHE A 321 35.36 18.48 14.19
C PHE A 321 35.51 19.81 14.93
N ASN A 322 35.01 19.91 16.17
CA ASN A 322 35.15 21.11 17.00
C ASN A 322 36.62 21.47 17.23
N HIS A 323 37.44 20.46 17.54
CA HIS A 323 38.90 20.68 17.69
C HIS A 323 39.55 21.21 16.40
N MET A 324 39.12 20.72 15.23
CA MET A 324 39.60 21.24 13.94
C MET A 324 39.19 22.70 13.74
N ILE A 325 37.98 23.08 14.11
CA ILE A 325 37.54 24.48 14.05
C ILE A 325 38.34 25.39 14.96
N ASP A 326 38.64 24.95 16.20
CA ASP A 326 39.53 25.69 17.11
C ASP A 326 40.89 25.94 16.48
N GLN A 327 41.46 24.93 15.81
CA GLN A 327 42.75 25.09 15.14
C GLN A 327 42.66 26.08 13.96
N ILE A 328 41.58 26.01 13.15
CA ILE A 328 41.36 26.96 12.05
C ILE A 328 41.24 28.39 12.59
N GLN A 329 40.48 28.63 13.68
CA GLN A 329 40.37 29.92 14.31
C GLN A 329 41.73 30.43 14.76
N LYS A 330 42.50 29.61 15.47
CA LYS A 330 43.84 29.96 15.94
C LYS A 330 44.78 30.33 14.78
N LEU A 331 44.81 29.51 13.74
CA LEU A 331 45.62 29.78 12.54
C LEU A 331 45.22 31.08 11.84
N LYS A 332 43.92 31.39 11.79
CA LYS A 332 43.41 32.63 11.21
C LYS A 332 43.86 33.83 12.05
N ILE A 333 43.81 33.73 13.38
CA ILE A 333 44.29 34.79 14.27
C ILE A 333 45.82 34.99 14.12
N ASP A 334 46.58 33.90 14.13
CA ASP A 334 48.05 33.93 13.96
C ASP A 334 48.43 34.53 12.59
N ALA A 335 47.75 34.16 11.53
CA ALA A 335 47.96 34.72 10.19
C ALA A 335 47.68 36.23 10.16
N TYR A 336 46.59 36.68 10.78
CA TYR A 336 46.24 38.08 10.85
C TYR A 336 47.27 38.90 11.69
N GLU A 337 47.76 38.33 12.79
CA GLU A 337 48.84 38.96 13.56
C GLU A 337 50.16 39.04 12.79
N GLN A 338 50.49 38.01 12.04
CA GLN A 338 51.69 38.04 11.19
C GLN A 338 51.57 39.09 10.09
N GLU A 339 50.44 39.20 9.42
CA GLU A 339 50.20 40.22 8.43
C GLU A 339 50.35 41.61 9.02
N ARG A 340 49.77 41.84 10.22
CA ARG A 340 49.89 43.10 10.94
C ARG A 340 51.34 43.41 11.29
N ARG A 341 52.15 42.41 11.73
CA ARG A 341 53.59 42.57 12.04
C ARG A 341 54.34 42.96 10.76
N ILE A 342 54.07 42.32 9.63
CA ILE A 342 54.69 42.66 8.34
C ILE A 342 54.32 44.09 7.93
N GLN A 343 53.08 44.46 8.01
CA GLN A 343 52.65 45.84 7.69
C GLN A 343 53.37 46.84 8.58
N ASN A 344 53.44 46.61 9.90
CA ASN A 344 54.13 47.52 10.83
C ASN A 344 55.67 47.60 10.50
N ALA A 345 56.31 46.44 10.24
CA ALA A 345 57.71 46.41 9.83
C ALA A 345 57.95 47.14 8.52
N THR A 346 57.02 47.01 7.56
CA THR A 346 57.12 47.75 6.30
C THR A 346 56.99 49.26 6.48
N ILE A 347 56.07 49.69 7.32
CA ILE A 347 55.92 51.11 7.68
C ILE A 347 57.21 51.61 8.35
N GLN A 348 57.77 50.88 9.28
CA GLN A 348 59.05 51.25 9.91
C GLN A 348 60.20 51.34 8.91
N TYR A 349 60.31 50.37 8.01
CA TYR A 349 61.30 50.37 6.97
C TYR A 349 61.21 51.57 6.04
N LEU A 350 60.00 51.92 5.59
CA LEU A 350 59.75 53.10 4.78
C LEU A 350 60.12 54.42 5.47
N GLN A 351 59.87 54.46 6.80
CA GLN A 351 60.21 55.59 7.64
C GLN A 351 61.76 55.79 7.75
N ILE A 352 62.53 54.73 7.78
CA ILE A 352 63.99 54.81 7.83
C ILE A 352 64.58 55.32 6.51
N GLN A 353 63.96 55.03 5.34
CA GLN A 353 64.44 55.48 4.03
C GLN A 353 64.37 57.00 3.89
N ILE A 354 63.47 57.74 4.52
CA ILE A 354 63.31 59.17 4.41
C ILE A 354 64.39 59.94 5.17
N ARG A 355 64.91 59.41 6.28
CA ARG A 355 65.88 60.07 7.14
C ARG A 355 67.29 60.19 6.61
N PRO A 356 67.90 59.19 5.90
CA PRO A 356 69.27 59.28 5.44
C PRO A 356 69.58 60.48 4.56
N HIS A 357 68.67 60.83 3.64
CA HIS A 357 68.86 61.97 2.72
C HIS A 357 68.93 63.31 3.47
N PHE A 358 68.08 63.48 4.51
CA PHE A 358 68.14 64.71 5.33
C PHE A 358 69.48 64.84 6.07
N PHE A 359 69.96 63.74 6.63
CA PHE A 359 71.29 63.76 7.34
C PHE A 359 72.42 64.06 6.39
N LEU A 360 72.42 63.48 5.19
CA LEU A 360 73.40 63.74 4.19
C LEU A 360 73.40 65.21 3.79
N ASN A 361 72.25 65.82 3.65
CA ASN A 361 72.14 67.26 3.32
C ASN A 361 72.65 68.13 4.49
N CYS A 362 72.36 67.81 5.77
CA CYS A 362 72.91 68.53 6.88
C CYS A 362 74.42 68.41 6.96
N LEU A 363 75.02 67.24 6.70
CA LEU A 363 76.47 67.02 6.58
C LEU A 363 77.13 67.84 5.45
N LYS A 364 76.47 67.91 4.29
CA LYS A 364 76.91 68.77 3.18
C LYS A 364 76.93 70.25 3.61
N ASN A 365 75.91 70.70 4.30
CA ASN A 365 75.85 72.08 4.78
C ASN A 365 76.93 72.36 5.86
N PHE A 366 77.21 71.41 6.76
CA PHE A 366 78.37 71.56 7.67
C PHE A 366 79.67 71.71 6.91
N TYR A 367 79.89 70.86 5.86
CA TYR A 367 81.11 70.98 5.03
C TYR A 367 81.25 72.36 4.35
N ALA A 368 80.18 72.80 3.66
CA ALA A 368 80.13 74.08 3.04
C ALA A 368 80.41 75.30 3.92
N LEU A 369 79.77 75.29 5.13
CA LEU A 369 79.99 76.30 6.12
C LEU A 369 81.43 76.31 6.75
N ALA A 370 82.02 75.12 6.90
CA ALA A 370 83.42 74.97 7.33
C ALA A 370 84.38 75.50 6.30
N GLU A 371 84.17 75.29 5.03
CA GLU A 371 84.99 75.82 3.88
C GLU A 371 84.87 77.34 3.86
N GLN A 372 83.73 77.94 4.17
CA GLN A 372 83.50 79.34 4.25
C GLN A 372 84.06 79.97 5.51
N LYS A 373 84.55 79.18 6.49
CA LYS A 373 85.03 79.56 7.81
C LYS A 373 83.93 80.19 8.71
N GLU A 374 82.66 79.89 8.44
CA GLU A 374 81.45 80.35 9.14
C GLU A 374 81.22 79.57 10.40
N TYR A 375 82.18 79.65 11.35
CA TYR A 375 82.15 78.81 12.58
C TYR A 375 80.87 79.03 13.45
N ARG A 376 80.35 80.21 13.44
CA ARG A 376 79.10 80.54 14.23
C ARG A 376 77.90 79.80 13.60
N SER A 377 77.79 79.83 12.27
CA SER A 377 76.73 79.14 11.54
C SER A 377 76.82 77.62 11.70
N ILE A 378 78.04 77.06 11.83
CA ILE A 378 78.23 75.65 12.16
C ILE A 378 77.70 75.31 13.57
N GLN A 379 78.03 76.17 14.57
CA GLN A 379 77.55 75.94 15.90
C GLN A 379 76.02 76.05 15.96
N GLU A 380 75.41 77.01 15.32
CA GLU A 380 73.97 77.18 15.27
C GLU A 380 73.29 75.96 14.57
N LEU A 381 73.81 75.50 13.42
CA LEU A 381 73.31 74.34 12.73
C LEU A 381 73.47 73.07 13.58
N THR A 382 74.59 72.90 14.29
CA THR A 382 74.79 71.74 15.19
C THR A 382 73.79 71.72 16.35
N LEU A 383 73.55 72.86 17.01
CA LEU A 383 72.58 72.95 18.07
C LEU A 383 71.16 72.72 17.58
N ALA A 384 70.81 73.25 16.39
CA ALA A 384 69.50 73.07 15.80
C ALA A 384 69.26 71.60 15.36
N LEU A 385 70.27 70.97 14.74
CA LEU A 385 70.20 69.54 14.38
C LEU A 385 70.08 68.63 15.63
N SER A 386 70.88 68.89 16.62
CA SER A 386 70.85 68.17 17.91
C SER A 386 69.47 68.28 18.59
N SER A 387 68.89 69.54 18.58
CA SER A 387 67.52 69.74 19.10
C SER A 387 66.45 69.02 18.29
N TYR A 388 66.54 69.04 16.96
CA TYR A 388 65.64 68.36 16.09
C TYR A 388 65.72 66.81 16.28
N LEU A 389 66.91 66.24 16.31
CA LEU A 389 67.12 64.81 16.54
C LEU A 389 66.58 64.37 17.89
N ARG A 390 66.84 65.12 18.94
CA ARG A 390 66.34 64.83 20.27
C ARG A 390 64.81 64.81 20.30
N LYS A 391 64.12 65.73 19.63
CA LYS A 391 62.65 65.74 19.47
C LYS A 391 62.17 64.56 18.67
N VAL A 392 62.87 64.21 17.57
CA VAL A 392 62.47 63.06 16.72
C VAL A 392 62.63 61.71 17.44
N ILE A 393 63.70 61.57 18.24
CA ILE A 393 64.01 60.27 18.94
C ILE A 393 63.24 60.17 20.27
N ALA A 394 62.96 61.24 20.94
CA ALA A 394 62.37 61.23 22.28
C ALA A 394 60.86 60.92 22.34
N TYR A 395 60.20 60.86 21.20
CA TYR A 395 58.78 60.52 21.17
C TYR A 395 58.51 59.12 20.69
N GLU A 396 58.18 58.22 21.67
CA GLU A 396 57.76 56.83 21.43
C GLU A 396 56.25 56.73 21.09
N GLU A 397 55.48 57.80 21.25
CA GLU A 397 54.02 57.76 21.04
C GLU A 397 53.62 57.91 19.58
N ASP A 398 52.70 57.09 19.07
CA ASP A 398 52.18 57.16 17.72
C ASP A 398 51.28 58.39 17.46
N THR A 399 50.86 59.09 18.48
CA THR A 399 50.07 60.32 18.34
C THR A 399 50.65 61.44 19.17
N ILE A 400 50.78 62.63 18.56
CA ILE A 400 51.24 63.87 19.26
C ILE A 400 50.25 65.02 19.09
N SER A 401 50.34 66.03 19.96
CA SER A 401 49.52 67.18 19.76
C SER A 401 49.99 67.99 18.55
N VAL A 402 49.03 68.58 17.84
CA VAL A 402 49.31 69.48 16.69
C VAL A 402 50.34 70.55 17.03
N ARG A 403 50.28 71.09 18.24
CA ARG A 403 51.27 72.05 18.75
C ARG A 403 52.70 71.51 18.69
N LYS A 404 52.96 70.29 19.20
CA LYS A 404 54.29 69.66 19.18
C LYS A 404 54.75 69.30 17.74
N GLU A 405 53.82 68.95 16.90
CA GLU A 405 54.12 68.66 15.48
C GLU A 405 54.57 69.96 14.78
N MET A 406 53.84 71.03 14.98
CA MET A 406 54.21 72.39 14.45
C MET A 406 55.57 72.85 14.93
N GLU A 407 55.90 72.69 16.20
CA GLU A 407 57.24 72.97 16.75
C GLU A 407 58.33 72.15 16.07
N SER A 408 58.02 70.88 15.67
CA SER A 408 58.96 70.03 14.93
C SER A 408 59.15 70.55 13.50
N VAL A 409 58.05 70.90 12.82
CA VAL A 409 58.09 71.51 11.48
C VAL A 409 58.84 72.78 11.45
N GLU A 410 58.61 73.65 12.46
CA GLU A 410 59.36 74.92 12.58
C GLU A 410 60.88 74.67 12.78
N SER A 411 61.22 73.68 13.62
CA SER A 411 62.63 73.27 13.83
C SER A 411 63.27 72.74 12.56
N TYR A 412 62.54 71.98 11.81
CA TYR A 412 63.01 71.49 10.48
C TYR A 412 63.22 72.62 9.47
N LEU A 413 62.26 73.52 9.34
CA LEU A 413 62.36 74.67 8.42
C LEU A 413 63.53 75.62 8.82
N LYS A 414 63.76 75.84 10.07
CA LYS A 414 64.95 76.59 10.55
C LYS A 414 66.24 75.89 10.15
N LEU A 415 66.33 74.56 10.33
CA LEU A 415 67.50 73.83 9.89
C LEU A 415 67.72 73.88 8.37
N SER A 416 66.63 73.78 7.61
CA SER A 416 66.72 73.83 6.12
C SER A 416 67.14 75.22 5.65
N GLN A 417 66.76 76.29 6.33
CA GLN A 417 67.18 77.68 6.00
C GLN A 417 68.66 77.94 6.16
N LEU A 418 69.29 77.40 7.22
CA LEU A 418 70.75 77.59 7.51
C LEU A 418 71.63 77.03 6.40
N GLY A 419 71.11 76.30 5.46
CA GLY A 419 71.88 75.84 4.29
C GLY A 419 71.50 76.46 2.96
N LEU A 420 70.58 77.44 2.94
CA LEU A 420 70.11 78.02 1.69
C LEU A 420 70.73 79.44 1.54
N SER A 421 71.19 79.69 0.30
CA SER A 421 71.78 81.03 -0.10
C SER A 421 70.72 82.13 -0.18
N VAL A 422 69.40 81.76 -0.17
CA VAL A 422 68.29 82.74 -0.17
C VAL A 422 67.30 82.29 0.95
N PRO A 423 66.96 83.23 1.86
CA PRO A 423 66.07 82.97 2.91
C PRO A 423 64.64 82.68 2.41
N VAL A 424 64.07 81.59 2.85
CA VAL A 424 62.64 81.23 2.60
C VAL A 424 61.76 81.82 3.66
N ASN A 425 60.90 82.77 3.31
CA ASN A 425 59.93 83.33 4.19
C ASN A 425 58.74 82.37 4.34
N TYR A 426 58.45 81.93 5.55
CA TYR A 426 57.32 81.10 5.83
C TYR A 426 56.52 81.70 7.00
N SER A 427 55.21 81.39 7.01
CA SER A 427 54.36 81.66 8.14
C SER A 427 53.56 80.40 8.53
N ILE A 428 53.52 80.12 9.81
CA ILE A 428 52.77 78.94 10.32
C ILE A 428 51.59 79.49 11.09
N ALA A 429 50.38 79.30 10.62
CA ALA A 429 49.16 79.69 11.32
C ALA A 429 48.35 78.43 11.70
N VAL A 430 48.06 78.30 12.98
CA VAL A 430 47.21 77.20 13.49
C VAL A 430 46.18 77.81 14.39
N ASP A 431 44.89 77.51 14.14
CA ASP A 431 43.80 77.94 15.01
C ASP A 431 44.00 77.36 16.40
N GLU A 432 43.75 78.23 17.43
CA GLU A 432 43.96 77.86 18.84
C GLU A 432 43.17 76.66 19.27
N ASN A 433 41.99 76.45 18.71
CA ASN A 433 41.12 75.29 19.04
C ASN A 433 41.77 73.98 18.65
N TRP A 434 42.66 73.91 17.67
CA TRP A 434 43.30 72.72 17.18
C TRP A 434 44.66 72.39 17.79
N LYS A 435 45.26 73.32 18.52
CA LYS A 435 46.59 73.15 19.10
C LYS A 435 46.74 71.97 20.03
N ASN A 436 45.69 71.61 20.76
CA ASN A 436 45.67 70.49 21.72
C ASN A 436 45.10 69.21 21.13
N PHE A 437 44.64 69.22 19.86
CA PHE A 437 44.15 68.04 19.21
C PHE A 437 45.29 67.06 18.94
N ARG A 438 45.08 65.74 19.26
CA ARG A 438 46.09 64.66 18.94
C ARG A 438 45.89 64.17 17.50
N SER A 439 46.91 64.27 16.74
CA SER A 439 46.95 63.75 15.36
C SER A 439 47.99 62.66 15.23
N CYS A 440 47.84 61.83 14.23
CA CYS A 440 48.91 60.92 13.85
C CYS A 440 50.16 61.75 13.48
N ARG A 441 51.28 61.34 13.98
CA ARG A 441 52.58 62.04 13.77
C ARG A 441 52.93 62.00 12.28
N CYS A 442 52.98 63.21 11.67
CA CYS A 442 53.62 63.38 10.36
C CYS A 442 55.11 63.20 10.48
N ARG A 443 55.62 62.07 10.11
CA ARG A 443 57.06 61.81 10.06
C ARG A 443 57.57 62.21 8.67
N CYS A 444 57.58 63.50 8.42
CA CYS A 444 58.21 64.06 7.22
C CYS A 444 59.73 63.92 7.22
#